data_742425bbfbe27c9fee7e7cd19e272699
#
_entry.id   742425bbfbe27c9fee7e7cd19e272699
#
_cell.length_a   1.000
_cell.length_b   1.000
_cell.length_c   1.000
_cell.angle_alpha   90.00
_cell.angle_beta   90.00
_cell.angle_gamma   90.00
#
_symmetry.space_group_name_H-M   'P 1'
#
loop_
_entity.id
_entity.type
_entity.pdbx_description
1 polymer ?
#
loop_
_entity_poly.entity_id
_entity_poly.type
_entity_poly.pdbx_seq_one_letter_code
_entity_poly.pdbx_strand_id
1 'polypeptide(L)'
;MAKVIGIDLGTTNSCMAFYENGKAKIIENKENQKTTPSIVAFDKDGKKLVGELAKRQQSMNPKRTISSIKREMGQNYHVEIDGKQLSPQLISSMILQKLKNDAEAYLQEEVNQAVITVPAYFNDAQRQATKDAGKIAGLEVLRIINEPTAAALAYGLENAYGQKVMVFDLGGGTFDVSIIEIGSGVIEVLSTAGDNHLGGDDFNKAISDYVLDTFSRQEGIDLRKDQIALSRILEASEQAKIELSSQSSTIINLPFIYQDVNGPKNLEITLTRQKMNELTKSLIDRLVLPMQTALNDARLTPQDLNKVILVGGSSRILAVQEKVKEITQMEPSKSLNPDECVALGAAIQAGKLSGEMVLYGEDNDVLLLDVTPLTLSIETVGGVATPLIPRNTTIPTSHSQVFTTSANFQTQVEINVLQGERPLAKDNQSLGKFKLKKIKRAMRGVPQIEVTFDIDSNGIVHVSAKDLASGNSQSMTIEGSSKMSDADIEEAIKQAKMYESQDQVTKENMLLKNEVETLMINVQNGLATHKKEMDKALRKQIKGELASLMKITKKFNYETASPDEIQKIKDSKNHLESLAQNIIER
;
A
#
# COMPACT_ATOMS: atom_id res chain seq x y z
N MET A 1 -22.16 9.03 -13.22
CA MET A 1 -21.91 8.34 -11.92
C MET A 1 -20.43 8.55 -11.62
N ALA A 2 -20.05 8.75 -10.35
CA ALA A 2 -18.64 8.84 -10.00
C ALA A 2 -17.89 7.57 -10.42
N LYS A 3 -16.69 7.70 -10.94
CA LYS A 3 -15.89 6.57 -11.42
C LYS A 3 -15.39 5.74 -10.25
N VAL A 4 -15.48 4.41 -10.35
CA VAL A 4 -14.92 3.47 -9.38
C VAL A 4 -13.57 2.98 -9.88
N ILE A 5 -12.54 3.05 -9.04
CA ILE A 5 -11.19 2.58 -9.40
C ILE A 5 -10.77 1.35 -8.61
N GLY A 6 -9.91 0.54 -9.20
CA GLY A 6 -9.17 -0.53 -8.52
C GLY A 6 -7.81 -0.02 -8.08
N ILE A 7 -7.45 -0.28 -6.83
CA ILE A 7 -6.17 0.13 -6.24
C ILE A 7 -5.44 -1.09 -5.70
N ASP A 8 -4.25 -1.33 -6.18
CA ASP A 8 -3.24 -2.14 -5.51
C ASP A 8 -2.45 -1.24 -4.56
N LEU A 9 -2.72 -1.35 -3.26
CA LEU A 9 -1.97 -0.64 -2.22
C LEU A 9 -0.77 -1.47 -1.80
N GLY A 10 0.29 -1.47 -2.58
CA GLY A 10 1.48 -2.29 -2.34
C GLY A 10 2.39 -1.77 -1.22
N THR A 11 3.25 -2.63 -0.68
CA THR A 11 4.23 -2.26 0.37
C THR A 11 5.25 -1.27 -0.14
N THR A 12 5.78 -1.48 -1.35
CA THR A 12 6.84 -0.66 -1.95
C THR A 12 6.29 0.27 -3.02
N ASN A 13 5.44 -0.24 -3.90
CA ASN A 13 4.80 0.51 -4.96
C ASN A 13 3.31 0.22 -4.97
N SER A 14 2.50 1.23 -5.25
CA SER A 14 1.06 1.12 -5.45
C SER A 14 0.71 1.35 -6.92
N CYS A 15 -0.35 0.71 -7.38
CA CYS A 15 -0.83 0.81 -8.76
C CYS A 15 -2.34 1.06 -8.76
N MET A 16 -2.87 1.74 -9.77
CA MET A 16 -4.29 2.02 -9.92
C MET A 16 -4.77 1.77 -11.34
N ALA A 17 -6.01 1.31 -11.44
CA ALA A 17 -6.65 0.99 -12.72
C ALA A 17 -8.14 1.30 -12.67
N PHE A 18 -8.77 1.40 -13.82
CA PHE A 18 -10.22 1.57 -13.97
C PHE A 18 -10.75 0.62 -15.03
N TYR A 19 -12.04 0.35 -14.96
CA TYR A 19 -12.74 -0.46 -15.95
C TYR A 19 -13.51 0.44 -16.91
N GLU A 20 -13.36 0.20 -18.20
CA GLU A 20 -14.04 0.99 -19.23
C GLU A 20 -14.14 0.20 -20.55
N ASN A 21 -15.29 0.24 -21.20
CA ASN A 21 -15.53 -0.39 -22.51
C ASN A 21 -15.14 -1.88 -22.56
N GLY A 22 -15.48 -2.63 -21.52
CA GLY A 22 -15.19 -4.06 -21.43
C GLY A 22 -13.75 -4.41 -21.04
N LYS A 23 -12.91 -3.44 -20.67
CA LYS A 23 -11.48 -3.67 -20.36
C LYS A 23 -11.02 -2.89 -19.14
N ALA A 24 -10.17 -3.53 -18.34
CA ALA A 24 -9.41 -2.84 -17.33
C ALA A 24 -8.18 -2.14 -17.94
N LYS A 25 -7.91 -0.92 -17.50
CA LYS A 25 -6.80 -0.09 -17.97
C LYS A 25 -6.06 0.52 -16.79
N ILE A 26 -4.73 0.53 -16.84
CA ILE A 26 -3.90 1.21 -15.84
C ILE A 26 -4.06 2.72 -15.96
N ILE A 27 -4.12 3.38 -14.81
CA ILE A 27 -4.08 4.84 -14.67
C ILE A 27 -2.63 5.24 -14.42
N GLU A 28 -2.09 6.10 -15.27
CA GLU A 28 -0.78 6.71 -15.03
C GLU A 28 -0.90 7.87 -14.02
N ASN A 29 0.07 7.97 -13.12
CA ASN A 29 0.13 9.06 -12.16
C ASN A 29 0.59 10.38 -12.83
N LYS A 30 0.60 11.49 -12.08
CA LYS A 30 1.02 12.81 -12.59
C LYS A 30 2.48 12.87 -13.06
N GLU A 31 3.29 11.91 -12.66
CA GLU A 31 4.66 11.73 -13.08
C GLU A 31 4.79 10.85 -14.34
N ASN A 32 3.66 10.49 -15.01
CA ASN A 32 3.55 9.61 -16.17
C ASN A 32 4.14 8.21 -15.89
N GLN A 33 3.96 7.72 -14.67
CA GLN A 33 4.38 6.38 -14.27
C GLN A 33 3.14 5.52 -13.94
N LYS A 34 3.20 4.24 -14.26
CA LYS A 34 2.13 3.26 -14.00
C LYS A 34 2.04 2.85 -12.53
N THR A 35 3.13 3.03 -11.79
CA THR A 35 3.21 2.75 -10.36
C THR A 35 3.64 3.99 -9.59
N THR A 36 3.23 4.08 -8.33
CA THR A 36 3.57 5.17 -7.41
C THR A 36 4.29 4.58 -6.21
N PRO A 37 5.50 5.03 -5.86
CA PRO A 37 6.17 4.59 -4.64
C PRO A 37 5.29 4.79 -3.40
N SER A 38 5.13 3.75 -2.58
CA SER A 38 4.35 3.79 -1.33
C SER A 38 5.15 4.45 -0.21
N ILE A 39 5.62 5.68 -0.46
CA ILE A 39 6.50 6.45 0.41
C ILE A 39 5.86 7.79 0.72
N VAL A 40 5.89 8.17 2.00
CA VAL A 40 5.45 9.46 2.51
C VAL A 40 6.62 10.14 3.20
N ALA A 41 6.83 11.42 2.93
CA ALA A 41 7.88 12.18 3.58
C ALA A 41 7.36 13.57 3.98
N PHE A 42 8.06 14.17 4.94
CA PHE A 42 7.81 15.53 5.38
C PHE A 42 9.10 16.34 5.22
N ASP A 43 9.03 17.44 4.49
CA ASP A 43 10.19 18.30 4.35
C ASP A 43 10.48 19.08 5.66
N LYS A 44 11.51 19.92 5.66
CA LYS A 44 11.90 20.72 6.83
C LYS A 44 10.83 21.70 7.31
N ASP A 45 9.92 22.09 6.41
CA ASP A 45 8.84 23.04 6.68
C ASP A 45 7.53 22.32 7.06
N GLY A 46 7.56 20.99 7.19
CA GLY A 46 6.41 20.15 7.56
C GLY A 46 5.48 19.83 6.39
N LYS A 47 5.84 20.18 5.15
CA LYS A 47 5.06 19.88 3.95
C LYS A 47 5.12 18.39 3.63
N LYS A 48 3.97 17.80 3.39
CA LYS A 48 3.81 16.40 3.01
C LYS A 48 4.22 16.18 1.56
N LEU A 49 5.05 15.18 1.32
CA LEU A 49 5.44 14.66 0.01
C LEU A 49 5.04 13.20 -0.06
N VAL A 50 4.53 12.76 -1.23
CA VAL A 50 4.09 11.37 -1.43
C VAL A 50 4.59 10.86 -2.78
N GLY A 51 4.91 9.57 -2.84
CA GLY A 51 5.32 8.92 -4.08
C GLY A 51 6.76 9.27 -4.48
N GLU A 52 6.97 9.56 -5.74
CA GLU A 52 8.29 9.80 -6.31
C GLU A 52 9.02 10.99 -5.65
N LEU A 53 8.28 12.06 -5.30
CA LEU A 53 8.86 13.21 -4.60
C LEU A 53 9.38 12.84 -3.21
N ALA A 54 8.65 11.98 -2.49
CA ALA A 54 9.10 11.46 -1.20
C ALA A 54 10.32 10.54 -1.35
N LYS A 55 10.32 9.67 -2.37
CA LYS A 55 11.44 8.77 -2.67
C LYS A 55 12.73 9.52 -2.95
N ARG A 56 12.68 10.60 -3.74
CA ARG A 56 13.87 11.40 -4.09
C ARG A 56 14.58 12.03 -2.90
N GLN A 57 13.86 12.36 -1.83
CA GLN A 57 14.52 12.91 -0.64
C GLN A 57 14.90 11.87 0.40
N GLN A 58 14.55 10.61 0.23
CA GLN A 58 14.72 9.55 1.22
C GLN A 58 16.17 9.44 1.74
N SER A 59 17.14 9.47 0.84
CA SER A 59 18.55 9.38 1.19
C SER A 59 19.10 10.62 1.93
N MET A 60 18.47 11.79 1.74
CA MET A 60 18.91 13.04 2.40
C MET A 60 18.10 13.35 3.67
N ASN A 61 16.91 12.81 3.79
CA ASN A 61 15.98 13.09 4.89
C ASN A 61 15.33 11.79 5.43
N PRO A 62 16.12 10.78 5.83
CA PRO A 62 15.61 9.46 6.21
C PRO A 62 14.73 9.49 7.46
N LYS A 63 14.99 10.41 8.42
CA LYS A 63 14.19 10.52 9.65
C LYS A 63 12.76 10.99 9.42
N ARG A 64 12.50 11.65 8.32
CA ARG A 64 11.20 12.24 7.98
C ARG A 64 10.60 11.60 6.73
N THR A 65 11.13 10.44 6.30
CA THR A 65 10.67 9.67 5.16
C THR A 65 10.26 8.27 5.62
N ILE A 66 9.02 7.90 5.34
CA ILE A 66 8.37 6.69 5.81
C ILE A 66 8.11 5.81 4.59
N SER A 67 8.68 4.61 4.61
CA SER A 67 8.48 3.56 3.59
C SER A 67 7.97 2.28 4.24
N SER A 68 7.44 1.36 3.44
CA SER A 68 6.99 0.02 3.86
C SER A 68 5.97 -0.01 5.00
N ILE A 69 5.21 1.07 5.18
CA ILE A 69 4.26 1.22 6.31
C ILE A 69 3.15 0.14 6.29
N LYS A 70 2.88 -0.48 5.15
CA LYS A 70 1.91 -1.58 5.04
C LYS A 70 2.25 -2.77 5.94
N ARG A 71 3.53 -3.00 6.27
CA ARG A 71 3.97 -4.04 7.21
C ARG A 71 3.50 -3.81 8.65
N GLU A 72 3.19 -2.56 9.00
CA GLU A 72 2.75 -2.15 10.34
C GLU A 72 1.23 -1.99 10.44
N MET A 73 0.49 -2.26 9.35
CA MET A 73 -0.96 -2.20 9.35
C MET A 73 -1.55 -3.17 10.38
N GLY A 74 -2.58 -2.71 11.09
CA GLY A 74 -3.24 -3.50 12.13
C GLY A 74 -2.46 -3.62 13.45
N GLN A 75 -1.28 -2.99 13.57
CA GLN A 75 -0.45 -2.98 14.78
C GLN A 75 -0.56 -1.64 15.53
N ASN A 76 -0.25 -1.66 16.82
CA ASN A 76 -0.11 -0.43 17.61
C ASN A 76 1.26 0.21 17.35
N TYR A 77 1.44 0.71 16.15
CA TYR A 77 2.66 1.33 15.67
C TYR A 77 2.41 2.80 15.34
N HIS A 78 3.36 3.67 15.65
CA HIS A 78 3.28 5.09 15.36
C HIS A 78 4.63 5.63 14.92
N VAL A 79 4.60 6.54 13.96
CA VAL A 79 5.78 7.32 13.54
C VAL A 79 5.62 8.73 14.09
N GLU A 80 6.65 9.22 14.80
CA GLU A 80 6.65 10.58 15.30
C GLU A 80 7.31 11.54 14.30
N ILE A 81 6.55 12.52 13.84
CA ILE A 81 7.03 13.61 12.98
C ILE A 81 6.56 14.93 13.56
N ASP A 82 7.48 15.83 13.88
CA ASP A 82 7.20 17.18 14.45
C ASP A 82 6.28 17.14 15.68
N GLY A 83 6.48 16.15 16.56
CA GLY A 83 5.67 15.96 17.77
C GLY A 83 4.28 15.37 17.52
N LYS A 84 3.96 15.00 16.27
CA LYS A 84 2.72 14.31 15.91
C LYS A 84 2.95 12.81 15.79
N GLN A 85 2.03 12.02 16.36
CA GLN A 85 2.02 10.57 16.23
C GLN A 85 1.17 10.17 15.02
N LEU A 86 1.80 9.60 13.99
CA LEU A 86 1.14 9.18 12.77
C LEU A 86 0.94 7.66 12.76
N SER A 87 -0.29 7.20 12.69
CA SER A 87 -0.62 5.78 12.59
C SER A 87 -0.37 5.23 11.19
N PRO A 88 -0.20 3.90 11.02
CA PRO A 88 -0.08 3.27 9.70
C PRO A 88 -1.27 3.58 8.79
N GLN A 89 -2.50 3.65 9.34
CA GLN A 89 -3.70 4.00 8.60
C GLN A 89 -3.63 5.42 8.04
N LEU A 90 -3.19 6.38 8.86
CA LEU A 90 -3.07 7.78 8.43
C LEU A 90 -1.98 7.93 7.36
N ILE A 91 -0.85 7.24 7.50
CA ILE A 91 0.23 7.29 6.49
C ILE A 91 -0.24 6.64 5.18
N SER A 92 -0.89 5.48 5.26
CA SER A 92 -1.46 4.79 4.08
C SER A 92 -2.55 5.62 3.40
N SER A 93 -3.35 6.36 4.18
CA SER A 93 -4.36 7.27 3.62
C SER A 93 -3.76 8.40 2.79
N MET A 94 -2.57 8.86 3.14
CA MET A 94 -1.85 9.88 2.34
C MET A 94 -1.43 9.34 0.97
N ILE A 95 -1.05 8.05 0.91
CA ILE A 95 -0.76 7.36 -0.36
C ILE A 95 -2.05 7.23 -1.18
N LEU A 96 -3.13 6.73 -0.57
CA LEU A 96 -4.42 6.58 -1.24
C LEU A 96 -4.98 7.92 -1.73
N GLN A 97 -4.80 8.99 -0.98
CA GLN A 97 -5.20 10.34 -1.39
C GLN A 97 -4.40 10.82 -2.62
N LYS A 98 -3.09 10.56 -2.67
CA LYS A 98 -2.29 10.83 -3.88
C LYS A 98 -2.84 10.06 -5.08
N LEU A 99 -3.09 8.75 -4.94
CA LEU A 99 -3.63 7.92 -6.01
C LEU A 99 -5.01 8.42 -6.48
N LYS A 100 -5.90 8.77 -5.54
CA LYS A 100 -7.20 9.39 -5.84
C LYS A 100 -7.03 10.65 -6.67
N ASN A 101 -6.20 11.60 -6.21
CA ASN A 101 -5.98 12.88 -6.89
C ASN A 101 -5.33 12.71 -8.28
N ASP A 102 -4.49 11.70 -8.46
CA ASP A 102 -3.89 11.38 -9.75
C ASP A 102 -4.91 10.73 -10.69
N ALA A 103 -5.76 9.84 -10.17
CA ALA A 103 -6.86 9.23 -10.92
C ALA A 103 -7.86 10.29 -11.40
N GLU A 104 -8.28 11.22 -10.54
CA GLU A 104 -9.17 12.34 -10.90
C GLU A 104 -8.56 13.23 -11.98
N ALA A 105 -7.25 13.48 -11.91
CA ALA A 105 -6.55 14.26 -12.92
C ALA A 105 -6.44 13.51 -14.28
N TYR A 106 -6.27 12.19 -14.24
CA TYR A 106 -6.18 11.35 -15.44
C TYR A 106 -7.55 11.18 -16.12
N LEU A 107 -8.58 10.86 -15.31
CA LEU A 107 -9.93 10.59 -15.80
C LEU A 107 -10.73 11.86 -16.10
N GLN A 108 -10.33 13.01 -15.56
CA GLN A 108 -11.07 14.29 -15.59
C GLN A 108 -12.47 14.17 -14.98
N GLU A 109 -12.62 13.24 -14.01
CA GLU A 109 -13.85 12.95 -13.29
C GLU A 109 -13.56 12.78 -11.81
N GLU A 110 -14.58 12.96 -10.96
CA GLU A 110 -14.49 12.73 -9.52
C GLU A 110 -14.42 11.23 -9.20
N VAL A 111 -13.53 10.85 -8.29
CA VAL A 111 -13.31 9.48 -7.84
C VAL A 111 -13.58 9.40 -6.35
N ASN A 112 -14.74 8.85 -5.97
CA ASN A 112 -15.19 8.74 -4.58
C ASN A 112 -15.25 7.31 -4.07
N GLN A 113 -15.11 6.31 -4.96
CA GLN A 113 -15.27 4.90 -4.66
C GLN A 113 -14.07 4.09 -5.17
N ALA A 114 -13.69 3.07 -4.42
CA ALA A 114 -12.59 2.18 -4.79
C ALA A 114 -12.79 0.74 -4.34
N VAL A 115 -12.18 -0.18 -5.08
CA VAL A 115 -11.84 -1.53 -4.63
C VAL A 115 -10.36 -1.52 -4.30
N ILE A 116 -9.99 -1.91 -3.06
CA ILE A 116 -8.60 -1.88 -2.59
C ILE A 116 -8.13 -3.31 -2.30
N THR A 117 -6.89 -3.63 -2.69
CA THR A 117 -6.35 -4.97 -2.49
C THR A 117 -5.56 -5.08 -1.19
N VAL A 118 -5.52 -6.30 -0.66
CA VAL A 118 -4.71 -6.68 0.50
C VAL A 118 -4.05 -8.05 0.24
N PRO A 119 -2.90 -8.34 0.87
CA PRO A 119 -2.35 -9.69 0.88
C PRO A 119 -3.38 -10.72 1.35
N ALA A 120 -3.38 -11.91 0.76
CA ALA A 120 -4.34 -12.96 1.15
C ALA A 120 -4.19 -13.36 2.61
N TYR A 121 -2.97 -13.34 3.13
CA TYR A 121 -2.62 -13.73 4.50
C TYR A 121 -2.77 -12.61 5.53
N PHE A 122 -3.35 -11.45 5.14
CA PHE A 122 -3.70 -10.40 6.09
C PHE A 122 -4.79 -10.87 7.05
N ASN A 123 -4.56 -10.61 8.35
CA ASN A 123 -5.56 -10.84 9.38
C ASN A 123 -6.66 -9.76 9.35
N ASP A 124 -7.69 -9.98 10.15
CA ASP A 124 -8.86 -9.09 10.20
C ASP A 124 -8.48 -7.64 10.57
N ALA A 125 -7.60 -7.45 11.56
CA ALA A 125 -7.12 -6.12 11.97
C ALA A 125 -6.43 -5.35 10.83
N GLN A 126 -5.64 -6.03 10.02
CA GLN A 126 -4.94 -5.46 8.88
C GLN A 126 -5.90 -5.08 7.74
N ARG A 127 -6.93 -5.91 7.50
CA ARG A 127 -8.01 -5.64 6.53
C ARG A 127 -8.83 -4.42 6.93
N GLN A 128 -9.25 -4.36 8.20
CA GLN A 128 -10.00 -3.23 8.73
C GLN A 128 -9.15 -1.93 8.66
N ALA A 129 -7.89 -1.99 9.07
CA ALA A 129 -6.98 -0.84 8.98
C ALA A 129 -6.82 -0.32 7.54
N THR A 130 -6.81 -1.22 6.55
CA THR A 130 -6.77 -0.83 5.13
C THR A 130 -8.07 -0.15 4.70
N LYS A 131 -9.23 -0.64 5.14
CA LYS A 131 -10.54 -0.03 4.89
C LYS A 131 -10.64 1.36 5.52
N ASP A 132 -10.13 1.52 6.75
CA ASP A 132 -10.09 2.80 7.46
C ASP A 132 -9.18 3.81 6.73
N ALA A 133 -8.01 3.37 6.25
CA ALA A 133 -7.13 4.22 5.44
C ALA A 133 -7.82 4.74 4.17
N GLY A 134 -8.63 3.90 3.50
CA GLY A 134 -9.46 4.32 2.37
C GLY A 134 -10.48 5.39 2.77
N LYS A 135 -11.19 5.19 3.88
CA LYS A 135 -12.17 6.14 4.42
C LYS A 135 -11.52 7.49 4.77
N ILE A 136 -10.35 7.46 5.42
CA ILE A 136 -9.57 8.67 5.75
C ILE A 136 -9.13 9.41 4.48
N ALA A 137 -8.79 8.69 3.41
CA ALA A 137 -8.43 9.27 2.13
C ALA A 137 -9.64 9.85 1.35
N GLY A 138 -10.85 9.76 1.88
CA GLY A 138 -12.08 10.22 1.23
C GLY A 138 -12.58 9.28 0.13
N LEU A 139 -12.30 7.97 0.28
CA LEU A 139 -12.79 6.92 -0.61
C LEU A 139 -13.81 6.04 0.13
N GLU A 140 -14.96 5.83 -0.46
CA GLU A 140 -15.85 4.73 -0.09
C GLU A 140 -15.25 3.42 -0.61
N VAL A 141 -14.80 2.56 0.32
CA VAL A 141 -14.22 1.27 -0.03
C VAL A 141 -15.36 0.26 -0.24
N LEU A 142 -15.71 0.03 -1.50
CA LEU A 142 -16.80 -0.88 -1.87
C LEU A 142 -16.45 -2.33 -1.54
N ARG A 143 -15.18 -2.69 -1.70
CA ARG A 143 -14.69 -4.03 -1.38
C ARG A 143 -13.20 -4.02 -1.08
N ILE A 144 -12.80 -4.86 -0.12
CA ILE A 144 -11.43 -5.33 0.05
C ILE A 144 -11.33 -6.67 -0.67
N ILE A 145 -10.36 -6.82 -1.57
CA ILE A 145 -10.11 -8.05 -2.34
C ILE A 145 -8.67 -8.53 -2.12
N ASN A 146 -8.48 -9.84 -2.06
CA ASN A 146 -7.13 -10.40 -1.94
C ASN A 146 -6.31 -10.22 -3.22
N GLU A 147 -5.03 -9.87 -3.09
CA GLU A 147 -4.10 -9.63 -4.20
C GLU A 147 -4.03 -10.83 -5.18
N PRO A 148 -3.88 -12.10 -4.72
CA PRO A 148 -3.88 -13.23 -5.62
C PRO A 148 -5.23 -13.46 -6.31
N THR A 149 -6.35 -13.16 -5.64
CA THR A 149 -7.70 -13.24 -6.23
C THR A 149 -7.87 -12.19 -7.33
N ALA A 150 -7.38 -10.96 -7.10
CA ALA A 150 -7.36 -9.91 -8.11
C ALA A 150 -6.48 -10.30 -9.31
N ALA A 151 -5.28 -10.84 -9.07
CA ALA A 151 -4.41 -11.31 -10.13
C ALA A 151 -5.05 -12.46 -10.96
N ALA A 152 -5.75 -13.38 -10.29
CA ALA A 152 -6.50 -14.45 -10.95
C ALA A 152 -7.65 -13.90 -11.79
N LEU A 153 -8.34 -12.85 -11.32
CA LEU A 153 -9.40 -12.17 -12.06
C LEU A 153 -8.87 -11.51 -13.34
N ALA A 154 -7.72 -10.84 -13.25
CA ALA A 154 -7.04 -10.26 -14.40
C ALA A 154 -6.61 -11.33 -15.43
N TYR A 155 -6.20 -12.51 -14.95
CA TYR A 155 -5.84 -13.63 -15.79
C TYR A 155 -7.05 -14.36 -16.37
N GLY A 156 -8.10 -14.56 -15.58
CA GLY A 156 -9.20 -15.50 -15.83
C GLY A 156 -10.21 -15.05 -16.89
N LEU A 157 -10.37 -13.74 -17.14
CA LEU A 157 -11.32 -13.25 -18.15
C LEU A 157 -11.00 -13.74 -19.57
N GLU A 158 -9.75 -14.08 -19.85
CA GLU A 158 -9.33 -14.57 -21.16
C GLU A 158 -9.34 -16.11 -21.27
N ASN A 159 -9.58 -16.85 -20.16
CA ASN A 159 -9.37 -18.30 -20.08
C ASN A 159 -10.62 -19.00 -19.47
N ALA A 160 -11.55 -19.40 -20.31
CA ALA A 160 -12.89 -19.89 -19.93
C ALA A 160 -13.01 -21.37 -19.45
N TYR A 161 -11.90 -22.11 -19.28
CA TYR A 161 -11.97 -23.54 -18.96
C TYR A 161 -11.33 -23.85 -17.62
N GLY A 162 -11.95 -24.73 -16.82
CA GLY A 162 -11.54 -25.12 -15.48
C GLY A 162 -10.03 -25.36 -15.36
N GLN A 163 -9.31 -24.39 -14.77
CA GLN A 163 -7.86 -24.43 -14.58
C GLN A 163 -7.54 -24.27 -13.09
N LYS A 164 -6.64 -25.10 -12.60
CA LYS A 164 -6.04 -24.96 -11.28
C LYS A 164 -4.72 -24.20 -11.40
N VAL A 165 -4.70 -23.02 -10.82
CA VAL A 165 -3.60 -22.08 -10.95
C VAL A 165 -2.97 -21.82 -9.58
N MET A 166 -1.64 -21.90 -9.51
CA MET A 166 -0.92 -21.34 -8.37
C MET A 166 -0.61 -19.88 -8.65
N VAL A 167 -1.09 -18.97 -7.81
CA VAL A 167 -0.67 -17.58 -7.79
C VAL A 167 0.40 -17.44 -6.73
N PHE A 168 1.60 -17.09 -7.17
CA PHE A 168 2.78 -16.86 -6.32
C PHE A 168 3.06 -15.37 -6.30
N ASP A 169 2.76 -14.74 -5.17
CA ASP A 169 2.90 -13.29 -4.98
C ASP A 169 4.03 -12.99 -4.01
N LEU A 170 5.17 -12.51 -4.53
CA LEU A 170 6.28 -12.02 -3.73
C LEU A 170 6.47 -10.52 -3.98
N GLY A 171 5.87 -9.74 -3.10
CA GLY A 171 5.93 -8.28 -3.12
C GLY A 171 7.19 -7.72 -2.44
N GLY A 172 7.11 -6.46 -2.03
CA GLY A 172 8.18 -5.80 -1.28
C GLY A 172 8.24 -6.22 0.17
N GLY A 173 7.09 -6.55 0.78
CA GLY A 173 6.99 -6.81 2.22
C GLY A 173 6.37 -8.13 2.61
N THR A 174 5.57 -8.73 1.74
CA THR A 174 4.79 -9.95 2.00
C THR A 174 5.01 -10.98 0.92
N PHE A 175 4.79 -12.23 1.29
CA PHE A 175 4.77 -13.38 0.42
C PHE A 175 3.48 -14.17 0.60
N ASP A 176 2.72 -14.35 -0.48
CA ASP A 176 1.49 -15.11 -0.51
C ASP A 176 1.51 -16.17 -1.62
N VAL A 177 0.96 -17.34 -1.33
CA VAL A 177 0.71 -18.39 -2.31
C VAL A 177 -0.74 -18.81 -2.21
N SER A 178 -1.49 -18.73 -3.31
CA SER A 178 -2.87 -19.20 -3.37
C SER A 178 -3.05 -20.21 -4.49
N ILE A 179 -3.79 -21.26 -4.22
CA ILE A 179 -4.27 -22.21 -5.21
C ILE A 179 -5.70 -21.83 -5.57
N ILE A 180 -5.92 -21.55 -6.83
CA ILE A 180 -7.17 -20.99 -7.32
C ILE A 180 -7.70 -21.86 -8.47
N GLU A 181 -8.98 -22.20 -8.43
CA GLU A 181 -9.68 -22.84 -9.54
C GLU A 181 -10.46 -21.77 -10.32
N ILE A 182 -10.21 -21.71 -11.62
CA ILE A 182 -10.82 -20.73 -12.53
C ILE A 182 -11.61 -21.50 -13.58
N GLY A 183 -12.90 -21.25 -13.67
CA GLY A 183 -13.71 -21.88 -14.72
C GLY A 183 -15.21 -21.60 -14.57
N SER A 184 -15.95 -21.67 -15.69
CA SER A 184 -17.41 -21.55 -15.74
C SER A 184 -17.97 -20.31 -15.06
N GLY A 185 -17.27 -19.15 -15.13
CA GLY A 185 -17.69 -17.92 -14.47
C GLY A 185 -17.43 -17.89 -12.96
N VAL A 186 -16.65 -18.84 -12.41
CA VAL A 186 -16.29 -18.89 -10.99
C VAL A 186 -14.77 -18.81 -10.84
N ILE A 187 -14.32 -18.00 -9.92
CA ILE A 187 -12.94 -17.97 -9.42
C ILE A 187 -13.01 -18.36 -7.95
N GLU A 188 -12.56 -19.55 -7.64
CA GLU A 188 -12.60 -20.12 -6.30
C GLU A 188 -11.20 -20.31 -5.75
N VAL A 189 -10.91 -19.70 -4.61
CA VAL A 189 -9.67 -19.95 -3.86
C VAL A 189 -9.84 -21.26 -3.09
N LEU A 190 -9.03 -22.26 -3.41
CA LEU A 190 -9.03 -23.56 -2.73
C LEU A 190 -8.23 -23.53 -1.43
N SER A 191 -7.11 -22.81 -1.46
CA SER A 191 -6.25 -22.62 -0.29
C SER A 191 -5.36 -21.40 -0.45
N THR A 192 -4.92 -20.86 0.69
CA THR A 192 -3.90 -19.80 0.75
C THR A 192 -2.94 -20.04 1.91
N ALA A 193 -1.68 -19.69 1.71
CA ALA A 193 -0.64 -19.69 2.74
C ALA A 193 0.34 -18.55 2.45
N GLY A 194 1.08 -18.08 3.47
CA GLY A 194 1.97 -16.94 3.26
C GLY A 194 2.91 -16.64 4.42
N ASP A 195 3.67 -15.58 4.26
CA ASP A 195 4.57 -15.01 5.26
C ASP A 195 4.52 -13.47 5.16
N ASN A 196 3.87 -12.83 6.13
CA ASN A 196 3.67 -11.38 6.16
C ASN A 196 4.97 -10.57 6.43
N HIS A 197 6.09 -11.26 6.66
CA HIS A 197 7.40 -10.66 6.92
C HIS A 197 8.49 -11.23 5.99
N LEU A 198 8.12 -11.57 4.75
CA LEU A 198 9.04 -11.99 3.71
C LEU A 198 8.73 -11.24 2.41
N GLY A 199 9.69 -10.47 1.92
CA GLY A 199 9.54 -9.72 0.68
C GLY A 199 10.84 -9.05 0.24
N GLY A 200 10.78 -8.26 -0.81
CA GLY A 200 11.92 -7.59 -1.43
C GLY A 200 12.76 -6.74 -0.47
N ASP A 201 12.15 -6.18 0.59
CA ASP A 201 12.84 -5.41 1.61
C ASP A 201 13.83 -6.27 2.42
N ASP A 202 13.49 -7.55 2.64
CA ASP A 202 14.36 -8.49 3.34
C ASP A 202 15.57 -8.85 2.47
N PHE A 203 15.37 -8.97 1.15
CA PHE A 203 16.47 -9.13 0.19
C PHE A 203 17.36 -7.88 0.15
N ASN A 204 16.77 -6.67 0.12
CA ASN A 204 17.52 -5.41 0.20
C ASN A 204 18.36 -5.36 1.47
N LYS A 205 17.76 -5.75 2.61
CA LYS A 205 18.45 -5.78 3.89
C LYS A 205 19.62 -6.73 3.90
N ALA A 206 19.49 -7.95 3.36
CA ALA A 206 20.58 -8.92 3.29
C ALA A 206 21.76 -8.41 2.45
N ILE A 207 21.50 -7.72 1.33
CA ILE A 207 22.54 -7.07 0.52
C ILE A 207 23.17 -5.90 1.30
N SER A 208 22.35 -5.04 1.90
CA SER A 208 22.80 -3.89 2.70
C SER A 208 23.70 -4.31 3.85
N ASP A 209 23.33 -5.35 4.60
CA ASP A 209 24.12 -5.89 5.70
C ASP A 209 25.50 -6.37 5.20
N TYR A 210 25.55 -7.04 4.06
CA TYR A 210 26.82 -7.44 3.42
C TYR A 210 27.68 -6.24 3.02
N VAL A 211 27.08 -5.20 2.45
CA VAL A 211 27.78 -3.96 2.07
C VAL A 211 28.37 -3.26 3.30
N LEU A 212 27.56 -3.11 4.36
CA LEU A 212 27.95 -2.51 5.63
C LEU A 212 29.11 -3.27 6.30
N ASP A 213 29.02 -4.61 6.34
CA ASP A 213 30.09 -5.46 6.91
C ASP A 213 31.37 -5.40 6.08
N THR A 214 31.25 -5.31 4.77
CA THR A 214 32.41 -5.21 3.87
C THR A 214 33.11 -3.88 4.05
N PHE A 215 32.36 -2.77 4.07
CA PHE A 215 32.92 -1.44 4.33
C PHE A 215 33.56 -1.34 5.71
N SER A 216 32.89 -1.88 6.75
CA SER A 216 33.43 -1.88 8.10
C SER A 216 34.75 -2.65 8.22
N ARG A 217 34.91 -3.77 7.49
CA ARG A 217 36.16 -4.54 7.44
C ARG A 217 37.27 -3.81 6.69
N GLN A 218 36.95 -3.06 5.65
CA GLN A 218 37.93 -2.35 4.82
C GLN A 218 38.39 -1.05 5.46
N GLU A 219 37.47 -0.26 6.03
CA GLU A 219 37.73 1.09 6.50
C GLU A 219 37.76 1.21 8.03
N GLY A 220 37.36 0.16 8.77
CA GLY A 220 37.23 0.20 10.23
C GLY A 220 36.08 1.06 10.75
N ILE A 221 35.13 1.41 9.90
CA ILE A 221 34.02 2.34 10.19
C ILE A 221 32.70 1.61 10.08
N ASP A 222 31.84 1.71 11.11
CA ASP A 222 30.47 1.16 11.08
C ASP A 222 29.45 2.23 10.68
N LEU A 223 28.96 2.16 9.44
CA LEU A 223 27.98 3.09 8.87
C LEU A 223 26.53 2.86 9.37
N ARG A 224 26.26 1.83 10.16
CA ARG A 224 24.91 1.57 10.73
C ARG A 224 24.42 2.70 11.65
N LYS A 225 25.35 3.50 12.18
CA LYS A 225 25.06 4.66 13.05
C LYS A 225 24.77 5.94 12.26
N ASP A 226 25.14 5.99 10.98
CA ASP A 226 24.86 7.10 10.09
C ASP A 226 23.62 6.81 9.26
N GLN A 227 22.50 7.46 9.60
CA GLN A 227 21.23 7.22 8.95
C GLN A 227 21.20 7.63 7.46
N ILE A 228 22.00 8.65 7.08
CA ILE A 228 22.10 9.08 5.69
C ILE A 228 22.88 8.03 4.90
N ALA A 229 24.01 7.59 5.40
CA ALA A 229 24.80 6.53 4.78
C ALA A 229 23.99 5.23 4.67
N LEU A 230 23.31 4.84 5.75
CA LEU A 230 22.46 3.65 5.77
C LEU A 230 21.34 3.72 4.71
N SER A 231 20.67 4.86 4.60
CA SER A 231 19.60 5.06 3.61
C SER A 231 20.13 4.96 2.18
N ARG A 232 21.28 5.57 1.89
CA ARG A 232 21.95 5.47 0.58
C ARG A 232 22.37 4.04 0.24
N ILE A 233 22.86 3.28 1.22
CA ILE A 233 23.22 1.87 1.03
C ILE A 233 21.98 1.01 0.77
N LEU A 234 20.87 1.23 1.48
CA LEU A 234 19.61 0.52 1.26
C LEU A 234 19.06 0.77 -0.16
N GLU A 235 19.06 2.03 -0.61
CA GLU A 235 18.64 2.40 -1.96
C GLU A 235 19.53 1.74 -3.04
N ALA A 236 20.85 1.78 -2.86
CA ALA A 236 21.78 1.14 -3.78
C ALA A 236 21.65 -0.41 -3.76
N SER A 237 21.29 -0.98 -2.61
CA SER A 237 21.03 -2.42 -2.47
C SER A 237 19.76 -2.84 -3.20
N GLU A 238 18.70 -2.03 -3.14
CA GLU A 238 17.49 -2.24 -3.94
C GLU A 238 17.79 -2.20 -5.43
N GLN A 239 18.53 -1.17 -5.87
CA GLN A 239 18.94 -1.04 -7.27
C GLN A 239 19.79 -2.24 -7.74
N ALA A 240 20.76 -2.65 -6.92
CA ALA A 240 21.60 -3.82 -7.22
C ALA A 240 20.78 -5.12 -7.34
N LYS A 241 19.79 -5.34 -6.44
CA LYS A 241 18.85 -6.46 -6.53
C LYS A 241 18.09 -6.47 -7.85
N ILE A 242 17.60 -5.31 -8.29
CA ILE A 242 16.85 -5.14 -9.54
C ILE A 242 17.76 -5.48 -10.73
N GLU A 243 18.96 -4.91 -10.78
CA GLU A 243 19.92 -5.15 -11.87
C GLU A 243 20.36 -6.61 -11.94
N LEU A 244 20.63 -7.26 -10.81
CA LEU A 244 21.02 -8.66 -10.73
C LEU A 244 19.90 -9.63 -11.10
N SER A 245 18.65 -9.18 -11.23
CA SER A 245 17.56 -9.97 -11.80
C SER A 245 17.71 -10.18 -13.33
N SER A 246 18.52 -9.34 -14.00
CA SER A 246 18.81 -9.45 -15.44
C SER A 246 20.31 -9.65 -15.73
N GLN A 247 21.21 -9.08 -14.94
CA GLN A 247 22.65 -9.10 -15.12
C GLN A 247 23.32 -10.12 -14.19
N SER A 248 24.53 -10.58 -14.53
CA SER A 248 25.32 -11.50 -13.70
C SER A 248 26.10 -10.80 -12.60
N SER A 249 26.39 -9.49 -12.74
CA SER A 249 27.09 -8.66 -11.77
C SER A 249 26.71 -7.20 -11.91
N THR A 250 26.82 -6.45 -10.82
CA THR A 250 26.65 -5.00 -10.78
C THR A 250 27.66 -4.37 -9.82
N ILE A 251 27.83 -3.05 -9.89
CA ILE A 251 28.73 -2.27 -9.01
C ILE A 251 27.88 -1.36 -8.15
N ILE A 252 27.95 -1.55 -6.83
CA ILE A 252 27.44 -0.59 -5.84
C ILE A 252 28.52 0.46 -5.65
N ASN A 253 28.29 1.68 -6.15
CA ASN A 253 29.23 2.78 -6.07
C ASN A 253 28.56 3.99 -5.38
N LEU A 254 29.06 4.32 -4.19
CA LEU A 254 28.55 5.42 -3.35
C LEU A 254 29.71 6.34 -2.98
N PRO A 255 29.99 7.37 -3.80
CA PRO A 255 31.01 8.36 -3.50
C PRO A 255 30.62 9.19 -2.28
N PHE A 256 31.61 9.61 -1.50
CA PHE A 256 31.45 10.45 -0.31
C PHE A 256 30.44 9.86 0.70
N ILE A 257 30.53 8.53 0.94
CA ILE A 257 29.58 7.85 1.84
C ILE A 257 29.83 8.21 3.31
N TYR A 258 31.06 8.57 3.63
CA TYR A 258 31.48 8.98 4.97
C TYR A 258 32.63 10.00 4.89
N GLN A 259 32.71 10.87 5.90
CA GLN A 259 33.78 11.86 6.05
C GLN A 259 34.50 11.65 7.40
N ASP A 260 35.78 11.39 7.38
CA ASP A 260 36.62 11.33 8.60
C ASP A 260 37.72 12.40 8.57
N VAL A 261 38.66 12.34 9.55
CA VAL A 261 39.79 13.27 9.67
C VAL A 261 40.79 13.12 8.53
N ASN A 262 40.80 11.99 7.83
CA ASN A 262 41.67 11.67 6.71
C ASN A 262 41.07 12.05 5.35
N GLY A 263 39.82 12.55 5.33
CA GLY A 263 39.12 12.95 4.12
C GLY A 263 37.89 12.11 3.82
N PRO A 264 37.31 12.31 2.64
CA PRO A 264 36.11 11.58 2.22
C PRO A 264 36.42 10.11 1.93
N LYS A 265 35.50 9.22 2.35
CA LYS A 265 35.52 7.79 2.08
C LYS A 265 34.47 7.46 1.01
N ASN A 266 34.86 6.63 0.06
CA ASN A 266 34.00 6.13 -1.00
C ASN A 266 33.73 4.64 -0.76
N LEU A 267 32.53 4.18 -1.16
CA LEU A 267 32.19 2.77 -1.15
C LEU A 267 32.07 2.31 -2.60
N GLU A 268 32.83 1.29 -2.98
CA GLU A 268 32.73 0.61 -4.26
C GLU A 268 32.82 -0.91 -4.05
N ILE A 269 31.76 -1.61 -4.38
CA ILE A 269 31.67 -3.07 -4.21
C ILE A 269 31.07 -3.67 -5.47
N THR A 270 31.77 -4.61 -6.09
CA THR A 270 31.20 -5.46 -7.14
C THR A 270 30.39 -6.57 -6.48
N LEU A 271 29.09 -6.62 -6.78
CA LEU A 271 28.17 -7.66 -6.33
C LEU A 271 27.80 -8.55 -7.50
N THR A 272 28.03 -9.87 -7.37
CA THR A 272 27.61 -10.87 -8.35
C THR A 272 26.26 -11.47 -7.98
N ARG A 273 25.49 -11.95 -8.97
CA ARG A 273 24.25 -12.71 -8.74
C ARG A 273 24.50 -13.94 -7.86
N GLN A 274 25.61 -14.65 -8.06
CA GLN A 274 25.97 -15.78 -7.20
C GLN A 274 26.08 -15.34 -5.73
N LYS A 275 26.76 -14.21 -5.47
CA LYS A 275 26.89 -13.68 -4.11
C LYS A 275 25.56 -13.25 -3.52
N MET A 276 24.71 -12.59 -4.30
CA MET A 276 23.34 -12.26 -3.87
C MET A 276 22.56 -13.53 -3.51
N ASN A 277 22.62 -14.59 -4.33
CA ASN A 277 21.94 -15.86 -4.06
C ASN A 277 22.45 -16.51 -2.75
N GLU A 278 23.76 -16.44 -2.46
CA GLU A 278 24.32 -16.92 -1.19
C GLU A 278 23.76 -16.14 0.00
N LEU A 279 23.74 -14.80 -0.09
CA LEU A 279 23.25 -13.91 0.96
C LEU A 279 21.75 -14.08 1.26
N THR A 280 20.97 -14.39 0.23
CA THR A 280 19.51 -14.48 0.31
C THR A 280 18.99 -15.91 0.37
N LYS A 281 19.87 -16.91 0.46
CA LYS A 281 19.49 -18.33 0.46
C LYS A 281 18.43 -18.67 1.51
N SER A 282 18.60 -18.18 2.73
CA SER A 282 17.64 -18.41 3.83
C SER A 282 16.26 -17.81 3.55
N LEU A 283 16.18 -16.69 2.84
CA LEU A 283 14.91 -16.07 2.41
C LEU A 283 14.22 -16.92 1.34
N ILE A 284 15.00 -17.43 0.38
CA ILE A 284 14.49 -18.31 -0.67
C ILE A 284 14.01 -19.65 -0.07
N ASP A 285 14.70 -20.19 0.91
CA ASP A 285 14.31 -21.43 1.59
C ASP A 285 12.97 -21.26 2.35
N ARG A 286 12.65 -20.05 2.84
CA ARG A 286 11.34 -19.73 3.48
C ARG A 286 10.15 -19.80 2.52
N LEU A 287 10.36 -19.68 1.21
CA LEU A 287 9.28 -19.79 0.21
C LEU A 287 8.70 -21.20 0.14
N VAL A 288 9.50 -22.22 0.48
CA VAL A 288 9.16 -23.64 0.28
C VAL A 288 7.94 -24.06 1.09
N LEU A 289 7.95 -23.74 2.40
CA LEU A 289 6.90 -24.19 3.32
C LEU A 289 5.51 -23.64 2.95
N PRO A 290 5.31 -22.35 2.67
CA PRO A 290 4.01 -21.84 2.26
C PRO A 290 3.51 -22.47 0.94
N MET A 291 4.39 -22.68 -0.05
CA MET A 291 4.02 -23.34 -1.31
C MET A 291 3.53 -24.77 -1.08
N GLN A 292 4.25 -25.55 -0.26
CA GLN A 292 3.86 -26.92 0.08
C GLN A 292 2.56 -26.94 0.90
N THR A 293 2.41 -25.99 1.83
CA THR A 293 1.19 -25.87 2.66
C THR A 293 -0.03 -25.59 1.78
N ALA A 294 0.08 -24.63 0.84
CA ALA A 294 -1.03 -24.30 -0.06
C ALA A 294 -1.44 -25.50 -0.93
N LEU A 295 -0.47 -26.24 -1.50
CA LEU A 295 -0.76 -27.46 -2.27
C LEU A 295 -1.44 -28.54 -1.40
N ASN A 296 -0.90 -28.82 -0.22
CA ASN A 296 -1.43 -29.83 0.69
C ASN A 296 -2.84 -29.50 1.16
N ASP A 297 -3.10 -28.23 1.52
CA ASP A 297 -4.41 -27.79 1.97
C ASP A 297 -5.46 -27.87 0.86
N ALA A 298 -5.05 -27.58 -0.41
CA ALA A 298 -5.89 -27.79 -1.59
C ALA A 298 -6.03 -29.28 -1.98
N ARG A 299 -5.29 -30.18 -1.31
CA ARG A 299 -5.20 -31.62 -1.64
C ARG A 299 -4.74 -31.87 -3.08
N LEU A 300 -3.79 -31.06 -3.54
CA LEU A 300 -3.22 -31.12 -4.88
C LEU A 300 -1.73 -31.44 -4.83
N THR A 301 -1.27 -32.03 -5.91
CA THR A 301 0.15 -32.21 -6.22
C THR A 301 0.59 -31.17 -7.27
N PRO A 302 1.89 -30.91 -7.46
CA PRO A 302 2.35 -30.03 -8.51
C PRO A 302 1.83 -30.40 -9.92
N GLN A 303 1.58 -31.70 -10.17
CA GLN A 303 1.08 -32.21 -11.46
C GLN A 303 -0.39 -31.89 -11.73
N ASP A 304 -1.15 -31.55 -10.68
CA ASP A 304 -2.56 -31.14 -10.80
C ASP A 304 -2.70 -29.66 -11.20
N LEU A 305 -1.61 -28.90 -11.14
CA LEU A 305 -1.59 -27.50 -11.56
C LEU A 305 -1.59 -27.39 -13.09
N ASN A 306 -2.37 -26.46 -13.61
CA ASN A 306 -2.34 -26.10 -15.02
C ASN A 306 -1.37 -24.94 -15.29
N LYS A 307 -1.15 -24.06 -14.29
CA LYS A 307 -0.32 -22.88 -14.46
C LYS A 307 0.21 -22.34 -13.14
N VAL A 308 1.34 -21.65 -13.19
CA VAL A 308 1.89 -20.82 -12.11
C VAL A 308 1.98 -19.39 -12.60
N ILE A 309 1.36 -18.46 -11.87
CA ILE A 309 1.36 -17.02 -12.16
C ILE A 309 2.24 -16.32 -11.12
N LEU A 310 3.19 -15.53 -11.59
CA LEU A 310 4.05 -14.73 -10.75
C LEU A 310 3.47 -13.31 -10.61
N VAL A 311 3.37 -12.87 -9.36
CA VAL A 311 2.88 -11.54 -8.95
C VAL A 311 3.91 -10.90 -8.02
N GLY A 312 3.90 -9.57 -7.95
CA GLY A 312 4.83 -8.80 -7.14
C GLY A 312 6.22 -8.66 -7.76
N GLY A 313 6.84 -7.50 -7.57
CA GLY A 313 8.11 -7.17 -8.24
C GLY A 313 9.28 -8.09 -7.87
N SER A 314 9.28 -8.64 -6.64
CA SER A 314 10.35 -9.53 -6.17
C SER A 314 10.29 -10.94 -6.78
N SER A 315 9.18 -11.33 -7.39
CA SER A 315 9.08 -12.57 -8.18
C SER A 315 9.95 -12.55 -9.44
N ARG A 316 10.50 -11.39 -9.82
CA ARG A 316 11.45 -11.24 -10.93
C ARG A 316 12.86 -11.77 -10.60
N ILE A 317 13.18 -11.99 -9.32
CA ILE A 317 14.48 -12.54 -8.88
C ILE A 317 14.65 -13.95 -9.45
N LEU A 318 15.71 -14.18 -10.22
CA LEU A 318 15.91 -15.46 -10.92
C LEU A 318 15.95 -16.66 -9.98
N ALA A 319 16.64 -16.56 -8.84
CA ALA A 319 16.70 -17.64 -7.86
C ALA A 319 15.33 -17.97 -7.24
N VAL A 320 14.42 -16.98 -7.17
CA VAL A 320 13.02 -17.21 -6.78
C VAL A 320 12.29 -17.97 -7.87
N GLN A 321 12.42 -17.57 -9.14
CA GLN A 321 11.79 -18.28 -10.27
C GLN A 321 12.29 -19.71 -10.39
N GLU A 322 13.60 -19.94 -10.21
CA GLU A 322 14.21 -21.27 -10.19
C GLU A 322 13.64 -22.14 -9.04
N LYS A 323 13.46 -21.55 -7.84
CA LYS A 323 12.86 -22.25 -6.71
C LYS A 323 11.39 -22.60 -6.96
N VAL A 324 10.61 -21.69 -7.53
CA VAL A 324 9.22 -21.96 -7.94
C VAL A 324 9.16 -23.11 -8.93
N LYS A 325 10.01 -23.08 -9.97
CA LYS A 325 10.11 -24.14 -10.97
C LYS A 325 10.55 -25.49 -10.37
N GLU A 326 11.49 -25.46 -9.42
CA GLU A 326 11.94 -26.67 -8.70
C GLU A 326 10.77 -27.36 -7.97
N ILE A 327 9.93 -26.58 -7.27
CA ILE A 327 8.81 -27.10 -6.46
C ILE A 327 7.63 -27.52 -7.34
N THR A 328 7.26 -26.68 -8.31
CA THR A 328 6.06 -26.90 -9.12
C THR A 328 6.30 -27.77 -10.35
N GLN A 329 7.54 -28.01 -10.71
CA GLN A 329 7.97 -28.70 -11.95
C GLN A 329 7.42 -28.01 -13.23
N MET A 330 7.05 -26.73 -13.13
CA MET A 330 6.47 -25.94 -14.21
C MET A 330 7.26 -24.66 -14.43
N GLU A 331 7.32 -24.21 -15.68
CA GLU A 331 7.84 -22.88 -16.00
C GLU A 331 6.77 -21.83 -15.61
N PRO A 332 7.10 -20.86 -14.74
CA PRO A 332 6.14 -19.81 -14.38
C PRO A 332 5.71 -18.98 -15.59
N SER A 333 4.43 -18.64 -15.64
CA SER A 333 3.87 -17.83 -16.71
C SER A 333 4.37 -16.38 -16.67
N LYS A 334 4.71 -15.84 -17.83
CA LYS A 334 5.09 -14.43 -18.03
C LYS A 334 4.00 -13.64 -18.77
N SER A 335 2.76 -14.16 -18.82
CA SER A 335 1.66 -13.54 -19.58
C SER A 335 1.13 -12.25 -18.95
N LEU A 336 1.26 -12.08 -17.65
CA LEU A 336 0.84 -10.88 -16.93
C LEU A 336 2.06 -10.05 -16.48
N ASN A 337 1.90 -8.73 -16.40
CA ASN A 337 2.88 -7.89 -15.74
C ASN A 337 2.69 -8.00 -14.22
N PRO A 338 3.68 -8.49 -13.47
CA PRO A 338 3.56 -8.70 -12.02
C PRO A 338 3.27 -7.42 -11.21
N ASP A 339 3.57 -6.24 -11.76
CA ASP A 339 3.39 -4.94 -11.10
C ASP A 339 2.02 -4.30 -11.41
N GLU A 340 1.28 -4.81 -12.40
CA GLU A 340 0.04 -4.22 -12.91
C GLU A 340 -1.19 -5.13 -12.71
N CYS A 341 -1.01 -6.45 -12.70
CA CYS A 341 -2.11 -7.42 -12.77
C CYS A 341 -3.07 -7.32 -11.57
N VAL A 342 -2.57 -7.00 -10.38
CA VAL A 342 -3.39 -6.86 -9.17
C VAL A 342 -4.33 -5.67 -9.29
N ALA A 343 -3.83 -4.50 -9.72
CA ALA A 343 -4.65 -3.32 -9.95
C ALA A 343 -5.68 -3.53 -11.06
N LEU A 344 -5.30 -4.21 -12.15
CA LEU A 344 -6.22 -4.57 -13.23
C LEU A 344 -7.35 -5.46 -12.73
N GLY A 345 -7.06 -6.47 -11.92
CA GLY A 345 -8.08 -7.33 -11.32
C GLY A 345 -9.00 -6.58 -10.35
N ALA A 346 -8.44 -5.68 -9.55
CA ALA A 346 -9.23 -4.80 -8.69
C ALA A 346 -10.17 -3.88 -9.50
N ALA A 347 -9.71 -3.38 -10.66
CA ALA A 347 -10.53 -2.58 -11.56
C ALA A 347 -11.65 -3.38 -12.23
N ILE A 348 -11.41 -4.64 -12.57
CA ILE A 348 -12.47 -5.54 -13.07
C ILE A 348 -13.55 -5.72 -11.99
N GLN A 349 -13.15 -5.96 -10.74
CA GLN A 349 -14.09 -6.05 -9.63
C GLN A 349 -14.84 -4.71 -9.40
N ALA A 350 -14.16 -3.58 -9.57
CA ALA A 350 -14.77 -2.26 -9.50
C ALA A 350 -15.83 -2.07 -10.60
N GLY A 351 -15.52 -2.44 -11.84
CA GLY A 351 -16.46 -2.41 -12.97
C GLY A 351 -17.70 -3.29 -12.76
N LYS A 352 -17.52 -4.45 -12.12
CA LYS A 352 -18.65 -5.31 -11.72
C LYS A 352 -19.53 -4.63 -10.67
N LEU A 353 -18.95 -4.09 -9.61
CA LEU A 353 -19.69 -3.46 -8.50
C LEU A 353 -20.36 -2.15 -8.91
N SER A 354 -19.80 -1.41 -9.88
CA SER A 354 -20.42 -0.20 -10.43
C SER A 354 -21.50 -0.49 -11.49
N GLY A 355 -21.64 -1.74 -11.94
CA GLY A 355 -22.55 -2.14 -13.02
C GLY A 355 -22.05 -1.80 -14.43
N GLU A 356 -20.82 -1.32 -14.60
CA GLU A 356 -20.25 -1.01 -15.91
C GLU A 356 -20.05 -2.26 -16.78
N MET A 357 -19.74 -3.42 -16.19
CA MET A 357 -19.64 -4.70 -16.95
C MET A 357 -20.95 -5.08 -17.63
N VAL A 358 -22.07 -4.90 -16.94
CA VAL A 358 -23.41 -5.22 -17.47
C VAL A 358 -23.77 -4.32 -18.66
N LEU A 359 -23.37 -3.06 -18.65
CA LEU A 359 -23.64 -2.08 -19.72
C LEU A 359 -22.97 -2.46 -21.05
N TYR A 360 -21.90 -3.22 -21.00
CA TYR A 360 -21.16 -3.66 -22.20
C TYR A 360 -21.48 -5.09 -22.64
N GLY A 361 -22.55 -5.69 -22.08
CA GLY A 361 -23.07 -6.99 -22.54
C GLY A 361 -22.24 -8.20 -22.13
N GLU A 362 -21.34 -8.04 -21.18
CA GLU A 362 -20.63 -9.16 -20.55
C GLU A 362 -21.53 -9.75 -19.45
N ASP A 363 -22.42 -10.67 -19.84
CA ASP A 363 -23.32 -11.43 -18.96
C ASP A 363 -22.57 -12.46 -18.07
N ASN A 364 -21.25 -12.38 -18.04
CA ASN A 364 -20.41 -13.23 -17.22
C ASN A 364 -20.37 -12.69 -15.79
N ASP A 365 -21.35 -13.10 -15.00
CA ASP A 365 -21.35 -12.89 -13.55
C ASP A 365 -20.26 -13.75 -12.91
N VAL A 366 -19.02 -13.22 -12.94
CA VAL A 366 -17.87 -13.90 -12.34
C VAL A 366 -18.06 -13.92 -10.82
N LEU A 367 -18.34 -15.10 -10.27
CA LEU A 367 -18.44 -15.30 -8.84
C LEU A 367 -17.03 -15.45 -8.25
N LEU A 368 -16.68 -14.60 -7.28
CA LEU A 368 -15.44 -14.71 -6.52
C LEU A 368 -15.74 -15.39 -5.18
N LEU A 369 -15.11 -16.53 -4.94
CA LEU A 369 -15.15 -17.26 -3.69
C LEU A 369 -13.76 -17.26 -3.07
N ASP A 370 -13.60 -16.47 -2.03
CA ASP A 370 -12.35 -16.34 -1.28
C ASP A 370 -12.38 -17.21 -0.01
N VAL A 371 -11.26 -17.31 0.72
CA VAL A 371 -11.16 -18.14 1.92
C VAL A 371 -10.54 -17.38 3.09
N THR A 372 -10.82 -17.86 4.33
CA THR A 372 -10.11 -17.39 5.51
C THR A 372 -8.66 -17.86 5.48
N PRO A 373 -7.65 -16.99 5.76
CA PRO A 373 -6.25 -17.41 5.73
C PRO A 373 -5.83 -18.25 6.94
N LEU A 374 -6.48 -18.05 8.09
CA LEU A 374 -6.14 -18.66 9.37
C LEU A 374 -7.38 -19.15 10.10
N THR A 375 -7.20 -20.18 10.92
CA THR A 375 -8.24 -20.74 11.80
C THR A 375 -8.68 -19.70 12.82
N LEU A 376 -10.01 -19.55 12.97
CA LEU A 376 -10.64 -18.76 14.00
C LEU A 376 -11.11 -19.66 15.12
N SER A 377 -10.76 -19.30 16.35
CA SER A 377 -11.03 -20.11 17.55
C SER A 377 -11.37 -19.22 18.75
N ILE A 378 -11.86 -19.82 19.81
CA ILE A 378 -12.00 -19.17 21.12
C ILE A 378 -11.14 -19.87 22.15
N GLU A 379 -10.72 -19.12 23.18
CA GLU A 379 -10.07 -19.67 24.34
C GLU A 379 -11.08 -20.42 25.21
N THR A 380 -10.77 -21.67 25.51
CA THR A 380 -11.57 -22.51 26.41
C THR A 380 -10.78 -22.89 27.67
N VAL A 381 -11.41 -23.66 28.54
CA VAL A 381 -10.83 -24.09 29.84
C VAL A 381 -9.44 -24.68 29.64
N GLY A 382 -8.48 -24.23 30.44
CA GLY A 382 -7.09 -24.70 30.36
C GLY A 382 -6.23 -23.90 29.36
N GLY A 383 -6.75 -22.80 28.78
CA GLY A 383 -6.01 -21.98 27.81
C GLY A 383 -5.87 -22.66 26.44
N VAL A 384 -6.82 -23.53 26.09
CA VAL A 384 -6.85 -24.24 24.81
C VAL A 384 -7.57 -23.39 23.78
N ALA A 385 -7.02 -23.30 22.56
CA ALA A 385 -7.69 -22.72 21.41
C ALA A 385 -8.63 -23.76 20.78
N THR A 386 -9.94 -23.50 20.85
CA THR A 386 -10.97 -24.39 20.29
C THR A 386 -11.44 -23.83 18.96
N PRO A 387 -11.17 -24.51 17.83
CA PRO A 387 -11.53 -24.03 16.49
C PRO A 387 -13.03 -23.97 16.27
N LEU A 388 -13.51 -22.89 15.61
CA LEU A 388 -14.87 -22.77 15.11
C LEU A 388 -14.90 -22.68 13.57
N ILE A 389 -14.02 -21.89 12.99
CA ILE A 389 -13.88 -21.78 11.53
C ILE A 389 -12.45 -22.17 11.17
N PRO A 390 -12.24 -23.33 10.51
CA PRO A 390 -10.92 -23.74 10.03
C PRO A 390 -10.38 -22.79 8.97
N ARG A 391 -9.05 -22.68 8.84
CA ARG A 391 -8.42 -21.99 7.71
C ARG A 391 -8.90 -22.59 6.38
N ASN A 392 -8.83 -21.80 5.34
CA ASN A 392 -9.31 -22.15 4.00
C ASN A 392 -10.81 -22.47 3.93
N THR A 393 -11.60 -21.93 4.88
CA THR A 393 -13.08 -21.96 4.77
C THR A 393 -13.52 -20.84 3.83
N THR A 394 -14.34 -21.18 2.84
CA THR A 394 -14.89 -20.22 1.86
C THR A 394 -15.71 -19.14 2.56
N ILE A 395 -15.55 -17.88 2.13
CA ILE A 395 -16.25 -16.71 2.64
C ILE A 395 -17.15 -16.07 1.55
N PRO A 396 -18.29 -15.45 1.95
CA PRO A 396 -18.78 -15.24 3.33
C PRO A 396 -19.29 -16.54 3.97
N THR A 397 -19.16 -16.63 5.31
CA THR A 397 -19.59 -17.81 6.09
C THR A 397 -20.07 -17.44 7.48
N SER A 398 -20.93 -18.28 8.04
CA SER A 398 -21.37 -18.18 9.44
C SER A 398 -21.31 -19.56 10.10
N HIS A 399 -20.74 -19.62 11.30
CA HIS A 399 -20.68 -20.85 12.07
C HIS A 399 -20.94 -20.60 13.54
N SER A 400 -21.78 -21.45 14.15
CA SER A 400 -22.15 -21.38 15.55
C SER A 400 -21.79 -22.66 16.30
N GLN A 401 -21.33 -22.52 17.53
CA GLN A 401 -21.08 -23.64 18.43
C GLN A 401 -21.51 -23.30 19.85
N VAL A 402 -22.10 -24.30 20.54
CA VAL A 402 -22.55 -24.15 21.92
C VAL A 402 -21.46 -24.54 22.91
N PHE A 403 -21.17 -23.64 23.82
CA PHE A 403 -20.24 -23.77 24.94
C PHE A 403 -20.98 -23.72 26.27
N THR A 404 -20.27 -23.90 27.38
CA THR A 404 -20.84 -23.87 28.70
C THR A 404 -19.93 -23.19 29.73
N THR A 405 -20.43 -22.96 30.95
CA THR A 405 -19.67 -22.36 32.04
C THR A 405 -18.63 -23.31 32.64
N SER A 406 -17.48 -22.78 33.03
CA SER A 406 -16.38 -23.53 33.65
C SER A 406 -16.46 -23.66 35.16
N ALA A 407 -17.31 -22.87 35.85
CA ALA A 407 -17.49 -22.86 37.29
C ALA A 407 -18.98 -22.89 37.67
N ASN A 408 -19.27 -23.42 38.89
CA ASN A 408 -20.61 -23.39 39.43
C ASN A 408 -21.08 -21.96 39.69
N PHE A 409 -22.35 -21.68 39.38
CA PHE A 409 -23.02 -20.40 39.62
C PHE A 409 -22.35 -19.19 38.91
N GLN A 410 -21.60 -19.46 37.86
CA GLN A 410 -20.97 -18.42 37.02
C GLN A 410 -22.05 -17.60 36.31
N THR A 411 -21.99 -16.28 36.46
CA THR A 411 -22.98 -15.33 35.91
C THR A 411 -22.46 -14.51 34.72
N GLN A 412 -21.21 -14.75 34.35
CA GLN A 412 -20.58 -14.13 33.16
C GLN A 412 -19.51 -15.05 32.58
N VAL A 413 -19.30 -14.96 31.28
CA VAL A 413 -18.17 -15.58 30.56
C VAL A 413 -17.41 -14.52 29.79
N GLU A 414 -16.11 -14.66 29.74
CA GLU A 414 -15.26 -13.87 28.85
C GLU A 414 -14.95 -14.73 27.62
N ILE A 415 -15.21 -14.18 26.45
CA ILE A 415 -14.90 -14.79 25.18
C ILE A 415 -13.64 -14.09 24.65
N ASN A 416 -12.53 -14.83 24.55
CA ASN A 416 -11.30 -14.41 23.90
C ASN A 416 -11.27 -15.01 22.51
N VAL A 417 -11.39 -14.16 21.49
CA VAL A 417 -11.37 -14.56 20.08
C VAL A 417 -9.94 -14.66 19.62
N LEU A 418 -9.59 -15.75 18.97
CA LEU A 418 -8.23 -16.09 18.59
C LEU A 418 -8.14 -16.37 17.09
N GLN A 419 -6.98 -16.04 16.50
CA GLN A 419 -6.64 -16.39 15.13
C GLN A 419 -5.27 -17.06 15.09
N GLY A 420 -5.17 -18.21 14.43
CA GLY A 420 -3.92 -18.96 14.25
C GLY A 420 -4.10 -20.47 14.41
N GLU A 421 -3.01 -21.19 14.18
CA GLU A 421 -3.00 -22.67 14.11
C GLU A 421 -2.44 -23.36 15.35
N ARG A 422 -2.13 -22.60 16.42
CA ARG A 422 -1.50 -23.16 17.62
C ARG A 422 -2.55 -23.72 18.57
N PRO A 423 -2.29 -24.87 19.24
CA PRO A 423 -3.25 -25.50 20.18
C PRO A 423 -3.53 -24.66 21.43
N LEU A 424 -2.58 -23.82 21.87
CA LEU A 424 -2.73 -23.00 23.06
C LEU A 424 -3.10 -21.55 22.70
N ALA A 425 -4.04 -20.98 23.44
CA ALA A 425 -4.55 -19.63 23.24
C ALA A 425 -3.44 -18.57 23.27
N LYS A 426 -2.47 -18.70 24.18
CA LYS A 426 -1.34 -17.76 24.34
C LYS A 426 -0.40 -17.70 23.13
N ASP A 427 -0.39 -18.74 22.30
CA ASP A 427 0.50 -18.88 21.15
C ASP A 427 -0.21 -18.45 19.83
N ASN A 428 -1.48 -18.03 19.93
CA ASN A 428 -2.27 -17.47 18.83
C ASN A 428 -2.48 -15.96 19.03
N GLN A 429 -2.81 -15.27 17.96
CA GLN A 429 -3.16 -13.86 18.03
C GLN A 429 -4.55 -13.69 18.64
N SER A 430 -4.66 -12.91 19.73
CA SER A 430 -5.97 -12.50 20.24
C SER A 430 -6.50 -11.35 19.40
N LEU A 431 -7.65 -11.56 18.78
CA LEU A 431 -8.35 -10.54 17.98
C LEU A 431 -9.19 -9.61 18.87
N GLY A 432 -9.47 -10.05 20.12
CA GLY A 432 -10.20 -9.24 21.09
C GLY A 432 -10.91 -10.10 22.14
N LYS A 433 -11.39 -9.41 23.17
CA LYS A 433 -12.10 -10.04 24.30
C LYS A 433 -13.37 -9.28 24.62
N PHE A 434 -14.46 -10.00 24.85
CA PHE A 434 -15.70 -9.42 25.33
C PHE A 434 -16.38 -10.31 26.38
N LYS A 435 -17.32 -9.74 27.14
CA LYS A 435 -17.96 -10.43 28.27
C LYS A 435 -19.46 -10.52 28.06
N LEU A 436 -19.96 -11.75 27.99
CA LEU A 436 -21.39 -12.02 28.12
C LEU A 436 -21.74 -12.08 29.63
N LYS A 437 -22.61 -11.15 30.05
CA LYS A 437 -23.05 -10.98 31.44
C LYS A 437 -24.50 -11.48 31.61
N LYS A 438 -24.96 -11.57 32.88
CA LYS A 438 -26.34 -11.96 33.25
C LYS A 438 -26.71 -13.38 32.80
N ILE A 439 -25.76 -14.29 32.80
CA ILE A 439 -26.03 -15.73 32.61
C ILE A 439 -26.82 -16.22 33.81
N LYS A 440 -27.84 -17.06 33.56
CA LYS A 440 -28.66 -17.65 34.62
C LYS A 440 -27.80 -18.54 35.53
N ARG A 441 -27.86 -18.33 36.85
CA ARG A 441 -27.12 -19.12 37.82
C ARG A 441 -27.51 -20.59 37.74
N ALA A 442 -26.55 -21.46 37.47
CA ALA A 442 -26.71 -22.89 37.39
C ALA A 442 -25.40 -23.60 37.76
N MET A 443 -25.43 -24.91 37.88
CA MET A 443 -24.23 -25.73 38.04
C MET A 443 -23.37 -25.64 36.78
N ARG A 444 -22.06 -25.79 36.94
CA ARG A 444 -21.11 -25.91 35.84
C ARG A 444 -21.62 -26.88 34.77
N GLY A 445 -21.51 -26.53 33.50
CA GLY A 445 -21.92 -27.37 32.36
C GLY A 445 -23.41 -27.30 32.01
N VAL A 446 -24.25 -26.60 32.79
CA VAL A 446 -25.69 -26.47 32.51
C VAL A 446 -26.03 -25.30 31.61
N PRO A 447 -25.46 -24.09 31.79
CA PRO A 447 -25.71 -22.96 30.86
C PRO A 447 -25.23 -23.30 29.46
N GLN A 448 -26.05 -22.93 28.45
CA GLN A 448 -25.74 -23.10 27.03
C GLN A 448 -25.48 -21.73 26.43
N ILE A 449 -24.25 -21.52 26.01
CA ILE A 449 -23.77 -20.27 25.44
C ILE A 449 -23.39 -20.53 23.99
N GLU A 450 -24.23 -20.06 23.09
CA GLU A 450 -23.97 -20.13 21.66
C GLU A 450 -23.01 -19.02 21.28
N VAL A 451 -21.88 -19.37 20.67
CA VAL A 451 -20.91 -18.43 20.08
C VAL A 451 -20.98 -18.58 18.58
N THR A 452 -21.25 -17.47 17.89
CA THR A 452 -21.37 -17.41 16.44
C THR A 452 -20.27 -16.53 15.87
N PHE A 453 -19.63 -17.03 14.84
CA PHE A 453 -18.68 -16.29 14.00
C PHE A 453 -19.33 -16.06 12.65
N ASP A 454 -19.44 -14.80 12.24
CA ASP A 454 -19.90 -14.36 10.92
C ASP A 454 -18.73 -13.67 10.21
N ILE A 455 -18.39 -14.13 9.01
CA ILE A 455 -17.34 -13.52 8.19
C ILE A 455 -17.99 -12.97 6.92
N ASP A 456 -17.80 -11.69 6.68
CA ASP A 456 -18.35 -11.04 5.48
C ASP A 456 -17.48 -11.32 4.22
N SER A 457 -17.94 -10.82 3.08
CA SER A 457 -17.23 -10.96 1.80
C SER A 457 -15.89 -10.18 1.72
N ASN A 458 -15.60 -9.31 2.69
CA ASN A 458 -14.31 -8.61 2.83
C ASN A 458 -13.35 -9.37 3.74
N GLY A 459 -13.81 -10.46 4.36
CA GLY A 459 -13.06 -11.22 5.36
C GLY A 459 -13.10 -10.60 6.76
N ILE A 460 -14.00 -9.67 7.04
CA ILE A 460 -14.16 -9.03 8.34
C ILE A 460 -15.00 -9.93 9.24
N VAL A 461 -14.50 -10.17 10.46
CA VAL A 461 -15.09 -11.13 11.40
C VAL A 461 -15.96 -10.41 12.43
N HIS A 462 -17.20 -10.88 12.57
CA HIS A 462 -18.13 -10.51 13.63
C HIS A 462 -18.33 -11.70 14.56
N VAL A 463 -18.22 -11.50 15.86
CA VAL A 463 -18.42 -12.57 16.83
C VAL A 463 -19.55 -12.17 17.79
N SER A 464 -20.49 -13.06 17.98
CA SER A 464 -21.55 -12.90 18.97
C SER A 464 -21.61 -14.08 19.94
N ALA A 465 -22.05 -13.79 21.15
CA ALA A 465 -22.31 -14.82 22.16
C ALA A 465 -23.72 -14.60 22.74
N LYS A 466 -24.48 -15.70 22.87
CA LYS A 466 -25.86 -15.68 23.36
C LYS A 466 -26.10 -16.76 24.38
N ASP A 467 -26.62 -16.40 25.54
CA ASP A 467 -27.15 -17.37 26.50
C ASP A 467 -28.53 -17.86 26.05
N LEU A 468 -28.63 -19.10 25.64
CA LEU A 468 -29.85 -19.70 25.09
C LEU A 468 -31.01 -19.75 26.09
N ALA A 469 -30.71 -19.77 27.40
CA ALA A 469 -31.72 -19.84 28.47
C ALA A 469 -32.34 -18.47 28.77
N SER A 470 -31.56 -17.40 28.78
CA SER A 470 -32.02 -16.05 29.10
C SER A 470 -32.29 -15.18 27.84
N GLY A 471 -31.77 -15.58 26.69
CA GLY A 471 -31.80 -14.79 25.46
C GLY A 471 -30.85 -13.60 25.47
N ASN A 472 -30.08 -13.37 26.53
CA ASN A 472 -29.07 -12.30 26.56
C ASN A 472 -27.98 -12.58 25.54
N SER A 473 -27.65 -11.56 24.77
CA SER A 473 -26.60 -11.59 23.77
C SER A 473 -25.62 -10.43 23.94
N GLN A 474 -24.40 -10.66 23.50
CA GLN A 474 -23.36 -9.64 23.34
C GLN A 474 -22.61 -9.96 22.06
N SER A 475 -22.28 -8.95 21.30
CA SER A 475 -21.49 -9.10 20.08
C SER A 475 -20.29 -8.20 20.11
N MET A 476 -19.29 -8.55 19.31
CA MET A 476 -18.11 -7.76 19.02
C MET A 476 -17.79 -7.92 17.54
N THR A 477 -17.63 -6.83 16.84
CA THR A 477 -16.90 -6.82 15.57
C THR A 477 -15.43 -6.88 15.92
N ILE A 478 -14.68 -7.74 15.24
CA ILE A 478 -13.24 -7.78 15.41
C ILE A 478 -12.65 -6.58 14.71
N GLU A 479 -12.16 -5.65 15.50
CA GLU A 479 -11.69 -4.35 15.00
C GLU A 479 -10.23 -4.11 15.39
N GLY A 480 -9.43 -5.17 15.53
CA GLY A 480 -7.99 -5.11 15.84
C GLY A 480 -7.61 -4.25 17.07
N SER A 481 -6.44 -4.48 17.62
CA SER A 481 -5.90 -3.67 18.74
C SER A 481 -5.54 -2.22 18.34
N SER A 482 -5.56 -1.92 17.05
CA SER A 482 -5.23 -0.61 16.47
C SER A 482 -6.45 0.11 15.90
N LYS A 483 -7.68 -0.26 16.32
CA LYS A 483 -8.88 0.44 15.84
C LYS A 483 -8.75 1.93 16.13
N MET A 484 -8.87 2.72 15.09
CA MET A 484 -9.24 4.12 15.23
C MET A 484 -10.73 4.18 15.58
N SER A 485 -11.11 4.90 16.63
CA SER A 485 -12.52 5.19 16.91
C SER A 485 -13.10 6.06 15.78
N ASP A 486 -14.42 6.10 15.63
CA ASP A 486 -15.04 7.03 14.66
C ASP A 486 -14.57 8.47 14.90
N ALA A 487 -14.36 8.86 16.15
CA ALA A 487 -13.78 10.16 16.51
C ALA A 487 -12.31 10.29 16.04
N ASP A 488 -11.51 9.24 16.17
CA ASP A 488 -10.11 9.25 15.66
C ASP A 488 -10.08 9.29 14.14
N ILE A 489 -11.02 8.59 13.47
CA ILE A 489 -11.17 8.65 12.02
C ILE A 489 -11.61 10.05 11.58
N GLU A 490 -12.56 10.69 12.26
CA GLU A 490 -12.96 12.08 11.99
C GLU A 490 -11.81 13.06 12.18
N GLU A 491 -11.02 12.91 13.24
CA GLU A 491 -9.83 13.72 13.47
C GLU A 491 -8.77 13.47 12.39
N ALA A 492 -8.55 12.20 11.97
CA ALA A 492 -7.65 11.85 10.89
C ALA A 492 -8.11 12.42 9.54
N ILE A 493 -9.44 12.41 9.26
CA ILE A 493 -10.02 13.05 8.07
C ILE A 493 -9.77 14.56 8.11
N LYS A 494 -9.94 15.19 9.28
CA LYS A 494 -9.68 16.62 9.46
C LYS A 494 -8.20 16.96 9.24
N GLN A 495 -7.29 16.14 9.76
CA GLN A 495 -5.85 16.29 9.52
C GLN A 495 -5.51 16.08 8.04
N ALA A 496 -6.08 15.07 7.37
CA ALA A 496 -5.90 14.85 5.94
C ALA A 496 -6.38 16.04 5.10
N LYS A 497 -7.55 16.61 5.41
CA LYS A 497 -8.08 17.82 4.76
C LYS A 497 -7.23 19.08 5.02
N MET A 498 -6.62 19.19 6.19
CA MET A 498 -5.67 20.29 6.45
C MET A 498 -4.46 20.20 5.52
N TYR A 499 -3.89 19.02 5.34
CA TYR A 499 -2.79 18.81 4.39
C TYR A 499 -3.24 19.06 2.94
N GLU A 500 -4.44 18.62 2.57
CA GLU A 500 -5.00 18.85 1.23
C GLU A 500 -5.18 20.34 0.93
N SER A 501 -5.74 21.13 1.87
CA SER A 501 -5.89 22.57 1.71
C SER A 501 -4.54 23.29 1.60
N GLN A 502 -3.54 22.84 2.33
CA GLN A 502 -2.18 23.36 2.26
C GLN A 502 -1.50 23.02 0.92
N ASP A 503 -1.71 21.80 0.43
CA ASP A 503 -1.23 21.36 -0.89
C ASP A 503 -1.90 22.16 -2.03
N GLN A 504 -3.20 22.48 -1.92
CA GLN A 504 -3.93 23.27 -2.91
C GLN A 504 -3.39 24.72 -2.98
N VAL A 505 -3.18 25.36 -1.83
CA VAL A 505 -2.58 26.72 -1.76
C VAL A 505 -1.17 26.71 -2.37
N THR A 506 -0.37 25.70 -2.04
CA THR A 506 0.99 25.56 -2.59
C THR A 506 0.96 25.40 -4.11
N LYS A 507 0.03 24.59 -4.64
CA LYS A 507 -0.14 24.39 -6.09
C LYS A 507 -0.52 25.70 -6.79
N GLU A 508 -1.46 26.46 -6.25
CA GLU A 508 -1.86 27.76 -6.80
C GLU A 508 -0.69 28.76 -6.80
N ASN A 509 0.11 28.77 -5.73
CA ASN A 509 1.29 29.62 -5.63
C ASN A 509 2.38 29.21 -6.64
N MET A 510 2.58 27.91 -6.89
CA MET A 510 3.50 27.44 -7.93
C MET A 510 3.04 27.82 -9.34
N LEU A 511 1.74 27.72 -9.63
CA LEU A 511 1.18 28.15 -10.91
C LEU A 511 1.40 29.65 -11.11
N LEU A 512 1.11 30.45 -10.09
CA LEU A 512 1.37 31.90 -10.11
C LEU A 512 2.85 32.22 -10.35
N LYS A 513 3.77 31.47 -9.74
CA LYS A 513 5.21 31.59 -9.97
C LYS A 513 5.56 31.39 -11.44
N ASN A 514 5.08 30.30 -12.04
CA ASN A 514 5.34 29.97 -13.44
C ASN A 514 4.77 31.05 -14.39
N GLU A 515 3.56 31.56 -14.11
CA GLU A 515 2.95 32.64 -14.89
C GLU A 515 3.78 33.91 -14.81
N VAL A 516 4.24 34.31 -13.63
CA VAL A 516 5.06 35.49 -13.41
C VAL A 516 6.42 35.37 -14.13
N GLU A 517 7.08 34.20 -14.01
CA GLU A 517 8.36 33.95 -14.70
C GLU A 517 8.19 34.02 -16.24
N THR A 518 7.12 33.42 -16.77
CA THR A 518 6.79 33.47 -18.19
C THR A 518 6.53 34.90 -18.66
N LEU A 519 5.73 35.66 -17.90
CA LEU A 519 5.46 37.06 -18.20
C LEU A 519 6.75 37.89 -18.22
N MET A 520 7.63 37.73 -17.23
CA MET A 520 8.90 38.44 -17.16
C MET A 520 9.78 38.17 -18.40
N ILE A 521 9.86 36.92 -18.85
CA ILE A 521 10.60 36.50 -20.05
C ILE A 521 9.98 37.15 -21.30
N ASN A 522 8.65 37.07 -21.45
CA ASN A 522 7.95 37.65 -22.61
C ASN A 522 8.12 39.16 -22.68
N VAL A 523 8.01 39.85 -21.55
CA VAL A 523 8.23 41.30 -21.48
C VAL A 523 9.69 41.68 -21.81
N GLN A 524 10.67 40.91 -21.32
CA GLN A 524 12.08 41.12 -21.67
C GLN A 524 12.33 40.98 -23.19
N ASN A 525 11.78 39.95 -23.79
CA ASN A 525 11.88 39.69 -25.23
C ASN A 525 11.16 40.79 -26.03
N GLY A 526 9.94 41.17 -25.64
CA GLY A 526 9.19 42.27 -26.29
C GLY A 526 9.93 43.63 -26.23
N LEU A 527 10.53 43.96 -25.08
CA LEU A 527 11.35 45.16 -24.92
C LEU A 527 12.61 45.15 -25.78
N ALA A 528 13.16 43.96 -26.09
CA ALA A 528 14.31 43.85 -27.00
C ALA A 528 13.90 43.97 -28.47
N THR A 529 12.81 43.27 -28.86
CA THR A 529 12.31 43.23 -30.25
C THR A 529 11.76 44.57 -30.70
N HIS A 530 10.90 45.20 -29.90
CA HIS A 530 10.22 46.48 -30.27
C HIS A 530 10.97 47.73 -29.83
N LYS A 531 12.27 47.63 -29.59
CA LYS A 531 13.11 48.72 -29.06
C LYS A 531 13.03 50.04 -29.86
N LYS A 532 12.85 49.98 -31.17
CA LYS A 532 12.83 51.16 -32.08
C LYS A 532 11.43 51.74 -32.28
N GLU A 533 10.38 50.97 -32.04
CA GLU A 533 8.99 51.31 -32.34
C GLU A 533 8.23 51.85 -31.11
N MET A 534 8.80 51.68 -29.92
CA MET A 534 8.15 52.00 -28.66
C MET A 534 8.49 53.41 -28.17
N ASP A 535 7.48 54.11 -27.65
CA ASP A 535 7.68 55.37 -26.95
C ASP A 535 8.65 55.24 -25.77
N LYS A 536 9.56 56.26 -25.65
CA LYS A 536 10.62 56.22 -24.62
C LYS A 536 10.07 56.27 -23.20
N ALA A 537 8.94 56.97 -22.96
CA ALA A 537 8.34 57.08 -21.62
C ALA A 537 7.70 55.74 -21.21
N LEU A 538 6.89 55.14 -22.10
CA LEU A 538 6.27 53.83 -21.88
C LEU A 538 7.33 52.74 -21.66
N ARG A 539 8.39 52.73 -22.45
CA ARG A 539 9.50 51.79 -22.30
C ARG A 539 10.22 51.92 -20.96
N LYS A 540 10.39 53.14 -20.43
CA LYS A 540 10.99 53.39 -19.14
C LYS A 540 10.08 52.87 -18.03
N GLN A 541 8.76 53.08 -18.17
CA GLN A 541 7.76 52.60 -17.21
C GLN A 541 7.73 51.09 -17.16
N ILE A 542 7.61 50.37 -18.28
CA ILE A 542 7.62 48.90 -18.35
C ILE A 542 8.91 48.33 -17.73
N LYS A 543 10.08 48.92 -18.01
CA LYS A 543 11.33 48.50 -17.39
C LYS A 543 11.35 48.68 -15.87
N GLY A 544 10.74 49.76 -15.36
CA GLY A 544 10.63 50.03 -13.94
C GLY A 544 9.77 48.99 -13.24
N GLU A 545 8.59 48.70 -13.81
CA GLU A 545 7.69 47.69 -13.26
C GLU A 545 8.25 46.27 -13.34
N LEU A 546 8.91 45.92 -14.46
CA LEU A 546 9.60 44.66 -14.60
C LEU A 546 10.69 44.49 -13.51
N ALA A 547 11.50 45.50 -13.27
CA ALA A 547 12.54 45.49 -12.25
C ALA A 547 11.93 45.40 -10.84
N SER A 548 10.79 46.06 -10.60
CA SER A 548 10.04 45.97 -9.35
C SER A 548 9.53 44.55 -9.11
N LEU A 549 8.87 43.94 -10.10
CA LEU A 549 8.38 42.57 -10.03
C LEU A 549 9.51 41.56 -9.81
N MET A 550 10.62 41.68 -10.55
CA MET A 550 11.82 40.84 -10.33
C MET A 550 12.40 40.98 -8.92
N LYS A 551 12.36 42.15 -8.32
CA LYS A 551 12.83 42.38 -6.95
C LYS A 551 11.91 41.74 -5.91
N ILE A 552 10.61 41.82 -6.11
CA ILE A 552 9.60 41.20 -5.25
C ILE A 552 9.73 39.68 -5.34
N THR A 553 9.74 39.10 -6.53
CA THR A 553 9.79 37.65 -6.73
C THR A 553 11.10 37.02 -6.25
N LYS A 554 12.22 37.71 -6.35
CA LYS A 554 13.53 37.18 -5.87
C LYS A 554 13.57 36.97 -4.35
N LYS A 555 12.75 37.66 -3.58
CA LYS A 555 12.69 37.56 -2.11
C LYS A 555 11.62 36.61 -1.60
N PHE A 556 10.81 36.09 -2.51
CA PHE A 556 9.61 35.34 -2.16
C PHE A 556 9.86 33.82 -2.14
N ASN A 557 9.44 33.22 -1.05
CA ASN A 557 9.22 31.77 -1.00
C ASN A 557 7.73 31.50 -1.22
N TYR A 558 7.36 31.07 -2.43
CA TYR A 558 5.97 30.78 -2.81
C TYR A 558 5.33 29.64 -1.99
N GLU A 559 6.11 28.83 -1.31
CA GLU A 559 5.62 27.74 -0.45
C GLU A 559 5.17 28.25 0.93
N THR A 560 5.77 29.35 1.41
CA THR A 560 5.51 29.91 2.75
C THR A 560 4.97 31.33 2.73
N ALA A 561 4.72 31.88 1.52
CA ALA A 561 4.26 33.26 1.37
C ALA A 561 2.87 33.49 1.98
N SER A 562 2.72 34.60 2.68
CA SER A 562 1.43 35.01 3.23
C SER A 562 0.44 35.44 2.12
N PRO A 563 -0.89 35.38 2.38
CA PRO A 563 -1.90 35.85 1.42
C PRO A 563 -1.66 37.28 0.94
N ASP A 564 -1.20 38.19 1.81
CA ASP A 564 -0.91 39.59 1.48
C ASP A 564 0.28 39.71 0.51
N GLU A 565 1.25 38.86 0.69
CA GLU A 565 2.41 38.80 -0.18
C GLU A 565 2.04 38.26 -1.57
N ILE A 566 1.26 37.19 -1.64
CA ILE A 566 0.73 36.64 -2.89
C ILE A 566 -0.10 37.69 -3.62
N GLN A 567 -0.94 38.44 -2.92
CA GLN A 567 -1.76 39.49 -3.54
C GLN A 567 -0.89 40.60 -4.16
N LYS A 568 0.17 41.02 -3.48
CA LYS A 568 1.13 41.99 -4.04
C LYS A 568 1.78 41.54 -5.32
N ILE A 569 2.10 40.23 -5.43
CA ILE A 569 2.65 39.67 -6.68
C ILE A 569 1.59 39.66 -7.78
N LYS A 570 0.35 39.26 -7.47
CA LYS A 570 -0.75 39.29 -8.45
C LYS A 570 -1.01 40.70 -8.98
N ASP A 571 -1.03 41.69 -8.10
CA ASP A 571 -1.26 43.08 -8.48
C ASP A 571 -0.12 43.61 -9.35
N SER A 572 1.15 43.36 -9.00
CA SER A 572 2.31 43.75 -9.77
C SER A 572 2.38 43.02 -11.13
N LYS A 573 2.02 41.72 -11.16
CA LYS A 573 1.90 40.94 -12.41
C LYS A 573 0.85 41.57 -13.34
N ASN A 574 -0.37 41.80 -12.87
CA ASN A 574 -1.47 42.34 -13.65
C ASN A 574 -1.16 43.74 -14.17
N HIS A 575 -0.50 44.57 -13.37
CA HIS A 575 -0.10 45.90 -13.75
C HIS A 575 0.97 45.85 -14.88
N LEU A 576 2.00 45.02 -14.74
CA LEU A 576 3.01 44.81 -15.78
C LEU A 576 2.42 44.26 -17.08
N GLU A 577 1.50 43.28 -16.97
CA GLU A 577 0.81 42.66 -18.11
C GLU A 577 0.00 43.72 -18.90
N SER A 578 -0.78 44.53 -18.20
CA SER A 578 -1.56 45.62 -18.78
C SER A 578 -0.68 46.65 -19.51
N LEU A 579 0.45 47.02 -18.92
CA LEU A 579 1.38 47.98 -19.53
C LEU A 579 2.13 47.40 -20.74
N ALA A 580 2.39 46.09 -20.73
CA ALA A 580 3.19 45.43 -21.75
C ALA A 580 2.35 44.69 -22.81
N GLN A 581 1.03 44.73 -22.76
CA GLN A 581 0.11 44.00 -23.63
C GLN A 581 0.47 44.13 -25.12
N ASN A 582 0.72 45.36 -25.61
CA ASN A 582 1.06 45.63 -27.00
C ASN A 582 2.41 45.08 -27.48
N ILE A 583 3.27 44.60 -26.57
CA ILE A 583 4.59 44.06 -26.92
C ILE A 583 4.70 42.55 -26.64
N ILE A 584 3.70 41.97 -25.96
CA ILE A 584 3.62 40.54 -25.70
C ILE A 584 2.76 39.83 -26.76
N GLU A 585 1.70 40.48 -27.28
CA GLU A 585 0.75 39.92 -28.26
C GLU A 585 1.18 40.09 -29.73
N ARG A 586 2.38 40.63 -29.97
CA ARG A 586 2.94 40.76 -31.32
C ARG A 586 4.11 39.74 -31.48
#